data_e0cba6ac1ac9b2e530a3d1f05e1015fa
#
_entry.id   e0cba6ac1ac9b2e530a3d1f05e1015fa
#
_cell.length_a   1.000
_cell.length_b   1.000
_cell.length_c   1.000
_cell.angle_alpha   90.00
_cell.angle_beta   90.00
_cell.angle_gamma   90.00
#
_symmetry.space_group_name_H-M   'P 1'
#
loop_
_entity.id
_entity.type
_entity.pdbx_description
1 polymer ?
#
loop_
_entity_poly.entity_id
_entity_poly.type
_entity_poly.pdbx_seq_one_letter_code
_entity_poly.pdbx_strand_id
1 'polypeptide(L)' 'MKLIARVKVNEQVVEVNVDEDYVVASEDGVKSYVANELYDIFGKTITDFTVLNIDDIIADLAVLDEPF' A
#
# COMPACT_ATOMS: atom_id res chain seq x y z
N MET A 1 14.46 -1.65 4.22
CA MET A 1 13.35 -2.37 4.87
C MET A 1 12.27 -2.66 3.85
N LYS A 2 11.66 -3.81 3.94
CA LYS A 2 10.65 -4.23 2.97
C LYS A 2 9.26 -4.14 3.58
N LEU A 3 8.41 -3.35 2.98
CA LEU A 3 7.04 -3.19 3.45
C LEU A 3 6.10 -4.00 2.56
N ILE A 4 5.17 -4.71 3.18
CA ILE A 4 4.20 -5.51 2.47
C ILE A 4 2.81 -5.10 2.93
N ALA A 5 1.99 -4.64 1.98
CA ALA A 5 0.60 -4.31 2.24
C ALA A 5 -0.27 -5.54 1.95
N ARG A 6 -1.16 -5.85 2.88
CA ARG A 6 -2.17 -6.89 2.69
C ARG A 6 -3.44 -6.23 2.20
N VAL A 7 -3.83 -6.57 0.99
CA VAL A 7 -4.94 -5.90 0.32
C VAL A 7 -6.04 -6.90 0.03
N LYS A 8 -7.24 -6.59 0.51
CA LYS A 8 -8.42 -7.40 0.23
C LYS A 8 -9.12 -6.84 -0.99
N VAL A 9 -9.20 -7.66 -2.04
CA VAL A 9 -9.91 -7.33 -3.27
C VAL A 9 -11.00 -8.38 -3.43
N ASN A 10 -12.25 -7.95 -3.35
CA ASN A 10 -13.40 -8.85 -3.30
C ASN A 10 -13.26 -9.81 -2.11
N GLU A 11 -13.17 -11.10 -2.34
CA GLU A 11 -13.00 -12.09 -1.28
C GLU A 11 -11.58 -12.66 -1.22
N GLN A 12 -10.65 -11.99 -1.86
CA GLN A 12 -9.29 -12.47 -2.03
C GLN A 12 -8.33 -11.48 -1.35
N VAL A 13 -7.31 -12.01 -0.69
CA VAL A 13 -6.26 -11.17 -0.09
C VAL A 13 -4.99 -11.36 -0.89
N VAL A 14 -4.41 -10.24 -1.35
CA VAL A 14 -3.15 -10.25 -2.09
C VAL A 14 -2.12 -9.43 -1.33
N GLU A 15 -0.86 -9.78 -1.49
CA GLU A 15 0.25 -9.05 -0.89
C GLU A 15 0.89 -8.15 -1.94
N VAL A 16 1.09 -6.88 -1.58
CA VAL A 16 1.64 -5.87 -2.47
C VAL A 16 2.92 -5.33 -1.83
N ASN A 17 4.02 -5.39 -2.55
CA ASN A 17 5.27 -4.79 -2.10
C ASN A 17 5.16 -3.27 -2.18
N VAL A 18 5.47 -2.59 -1.07
CA VAL A 18 5.43 -1.13 -1.00
C VAL A 18 6.85 -0.61 -0.98
N ASP A 19 7.18 0.21 -1.97
CA ASP A 19 8.50 0.84 -2.06
C ASP A 19 8.43 2.19 -1.36
N GLU A 20 9.11 2.32 -0.22
CA GLU A 20 9.05 3.52 0.61
C GLU A 20 9.55 4.78 -0.10
N ASP A 21 10.34 4.62 -1.17
CA ASP A 21 10.85 5.75 -1.92
C ASP A 21 9.79 6.41 -2.82
N TYR A 22 8.70 5.70 -3.08
CA TYR A 22 7.68 6.13 -4.05
C TYR A 22 6.30 6.30 -3.44
N VAL A 23 6.18 6.25 -2.12
CA VAL A 23 4.88 6.34 -1.46
C VAL A 23 4.90 7.41 -0.38
N VAL A 24 3.82 8.18 -0.30
CA VAL A 24 3.65 9.19 0.73
C VAL A 24 3.08 8.54 1.99
N ALA A 25 3.63 8.90 3.15
CA ALA A 25 3.23 8.35 4.45
C ALA A 25 1.88 8.91 4.91
N SER A 26 0.84 8.59 4.19
CA SER A 26 -0.53 9.01 4.50
C SER A 26 -1.49 7.93 3.99
N GLU A 27 -2.72 7.98 4.47
CA GLU A 27 -3.73 7.03 4.02
C GLU A 27 -3.94 7.11 2.51
N ASP A 28 -4.11 8.33 1.99
CA ASP A 28 -4.31 8.54 0.57
C ASP A 28 -3.09 8.13 -0.25
N GLY A 29 -1.89 8.41 0.26
CA GLY A 29 -0.65 8.05 -0.42
C GLY A 29 -0.50 6.54 -0.56
N VAL A 30 -0.77 5.80 0.52
CA VAL A 30 -0.69 4.34 0.51
C VAL A 30 -1.75 3.75 -0.42
N LYS A 31 -2.98 4.27 -0.36
CA LYS A 31 -4.06 3.78 -1.23
C LYS A 31 -3.76 4.02 -2.70
N SER A 32 -3.21 5.19 -3.04
CA SER A 32 -2.85 5.50 -4.42
C SER A 32 -1.76 4.56 -4.94
N TYR A 33 -0.75 4.31 -4.12
CA TYR A 33 0.31 3.38 -4.47
C TYR A 33 -0.24 1.97 -4.69
N VAL A 34 -1.07 1.50 -3.76
CA VAL A 34 -1.67 0.18 -3.85
C VAL A 34 -2.56 0.06 -5.08
N ALA A 35 -3.33 1.10 -5.39
CA ALA A 35 -4.18 1.08 -6.58
C ALA A 35 -3.38 0.87 -7.86
N ASN A 36 -2.23 1.53 -7.97
CA ASN A 36 -1.34 1.36 -9.13
C ASN A 36 -0.77 -0.06 -9.20
N GLU A 37 -0.39 -0.61 -8.06
CA GLU A 37 0.14 -1.98 -8.01
C GLU A 37 -0.95 -3.00 -8.37
N LEU A 38 -2.18 -2.79 -7.93
CA LEU A 38 -3.29 -3.67 -8.28
C LEU A 38 -3.60 -3.63 -9.77
N TYR A 39 -3.46 -2.45 -10.38
CA TYR A 39 -3.61 -2.33 -11.83
C TYR A 39 -2.62 -3.24 -12.55
N ASP A 40 -1.37 -3.26 -12.11
CA ASP A 40 -0.33 -4.10 -12.70
C ASP A 40 -0.62 -5.59 -12.48
N ILE A 41 -1.09 -5.94 -11.28
CA ILE A 41 -1.35 -7.34 -10.92
C ILE A 41 -2.55 -7.90 -11.69
N PHE A 42 -3.64 -7.14 -11.75
CA PHE A 42 -4.91 -7.62 -12.30
C PHE A 42 -5.14 -7.20 -13.75
N GLY A 43 -4.32 -6.30 -14.28
CA GLY A 43 -4.47 -5.82 -15.66
C GLY A 43 -5.69 -4.92 -15.86
N LYS A 44 -6.27 -4.41 -14.79
CA LYS A 44 -7.43 -3.51 -14.84
C LYS A 44 -7.47 -2.63 -13.61
N THR A 45 -8.18 -1.52 -13.69
CA THR A 45 -8.36 -0.62 -12.56
C THR A 45 -9.22 -1.26 -11.48
N ILE A 46 -8.69 -1.34 -10.27
CA ILE A 46 -9.41 -1.84 -9.10
C ILE A 46 -9.71 -0.64 -8.21
N THR A 47 -11.00 -0.36 -7.99
CA THR A 47 -11.43 0.76 -7.16
C THR A 47 -11.98 0.33 -5.81
N ASP A 48 -12.40 -0.91 -5.69
CA ASP A 48 -12.99 -1.44 -4.46
C ASP A 48 -12.02 -2.42 -3.82
N PHE A 49 -11.20 -1.90 -2.91
CA PHE A 49 -10.22 -2.70 -2.19
C PHE A 49 -10.00 -2.10 -0.80
N THR A 50 -9.49 -2.92 0.11
CA THR A 50 -9.16 -2.51 1.48
C THR A 50 -7.74 -2.92 1.80
N VAL A 51 -6.93 -1.97 2.28
CA VAL A 51 -5.59 -2.28 2.78
C VAL A 51 -5.73 -2.64 4.26
N LEU A 52 -5.62 -3.93 4.55
CA LEU A 52 -5.92 -4.45 5.89
C LEU A 52 -4.95 -3.96 6.97
N ASN A 53 -3.70 -3.74 6.61
CA ASN A 53 -2.66 -3.28 7.54
C ASN A 53 -2.20 -1.85 7.24
N ILE A 54 -3.13 -0.99 6.79
CA ILE A 54 -2.77 0.36 6.38
C ILE A 54 -2.13 1.18 7.50
N ASP A 55 -2.61 1.02 8.73
CA ASP A 55 -2.06 1.76 9.87
C ASP A 55 -0.61 1.37 10.14
N ASP A 56 -0.28 0.10 10.01
CA ASP A 56 1.09 -0.38 10.18
C ASP A 56 2.00 0.15 9.07
N ILE A 57 1.52 0.19 7.84
CA ILE A 57 2.27 0.71 6.70
C ILE A 57 2.55 2.20 6.91
N ILE A 58 1.55 2.97 7.29
CA ILE A 58 1.71 4.41 7.53
C ILE A 58 2.71 4.65 8.67
N ALA A 59 2.61 3.90 9.76
CA ALA A 59 3.51 4.02 10.88
C ALA A 59 4.95 3.73 10.49
N ASP A 60 5.18 2.68 9.72
CA ASP A 60 6.51 2.30 9.25
C ASP A 60 7.08 3.38 8.31
N LEU A 61 6.27 3.91 7.40
CA LEU A 61 6.70 4.98 6.50
C LEU A 61 7.05 6.24 7.27
N ALA A 62 6.28 6.58 8.30
CA ALA A 62 6.54 7.76 9.11
C ALA A 62 7.88 7.64 9.85
N VAL A 63 8.22 6.46 10.34
CA VAL A 63 9.52 6.21 10.99
C VAL A 63 10.67 6.39 10.00
N LEU A 64 10.51 5.89 8.78
CA LEU A 64 11.54 5.99 7.75
C LEU A 64 11.77 7.43 7.29
N ASP A 65 10.73 8.25 7.34
CA ASP A 65 10.77 9.65 6.92
C ASP A 65 11.22 10.61 8.02
N GLU A 66 11.37 10.11 9.24
CA GLU A 66 11.65 10.97 10.38
C GLU A 66 13.08 11.50 10.33
N PRO A 67 13.27 12.82 10.38
CA PRO A 67 14.62 13.39 10.39
C PRO A 67 15.28 13.20 11.76
N PHE A 68 16.57 13.10 11.73
CA PHE A 68 17.39 13.02 12.94
C PHE A 68 17.89 14.39 13.35
#